data_2addc7fb0d7f26b4468bbc3fd6bda3b4
#
_entry.id   2addc7fb0d7f26b4468bbc3fd6bda3b4
#
_cell.length_a   1.000
_cell.length_b   1.000
_cell.length_c   1.000
_cell.angle_alpha   90.00
_cell.angle_beta   90.00
_cell.angle_gamma   90.00
#
_symmetry.space_group_name_H-M   'P 1'
#
loop_
_entity.id
_entity.type
_entity.pdbx_description
1 polymer ?
#
loop_
_entity_poly.entity_id
_entity_poly.type
_entity_poly.pdbx_seq_one_letter_code
_entity_poly.pdbx_strand_id
1 'polypeptide(L)'
;MCIRDSINSNKEVVDYLSSASKNLDFDLIELISSGPEEKLNLTEFAQPAILATSIAIAKIKNINSEISVTAGLSLGEYSALVFANCLEFSDALKLVNVRGQLMQSAVPEGTAGMLVVLNMELADVYKMIEKVNSSEEEINFSTDNAEGVSVLAGKNSSIDACKKYIADNDFRRVKTQMVQMSVPSHCSLLSEAQKELENLLNTVEFKVPEIPIIPNVLAKPTSDVDEIKNSLITQLTNTVRWRETLKYLSENKIHHIIDAGPGKTILNMARKLKELEKSSLLEL
;
A
#
# COMPACT_ATOMS: atom_id res chain seq x y z
N MET A 1 16.56 -17.46 -7.20
CA MET A 1 15.36 -18.31 -6.99
C MET A 1 14.14 -17.40 -7.07
N CYS A 2 13.11 -17.76 -7.83
CA CYS A 2 11.89 -16.97 -7.91
C CYS A 2 11.07 -17.13 -6.61
N ILE A 3 10.40 -16.09 -6.14
CA ILE A 3 9.49 -16.16 -4.96
C ILE A 3 8.52 -17.34 -5.09
N ARG A 4 7.99 -17.59 -6.30
CA ARG A 4 7.12 -18.73 -6.63
C ARG A 4 7.75 -20.08 -6.27
N ASP A 5 9.02 -20.27 -6.68
CA ASP A 5 9.75 -21.54 -6.42
C ASP A 5 9.95 -21.75 -4.92
N SER A 6 10.29 -20.68 -4.20
CA SER A 6 10.54 -20.75 -2.75
C SER A 6 9.25 -21.04 -1.95
N ILE A 7 8.12 -20.45 -2.33
CA ILE A 7 6.83 -20.77 -1.72
C ILE A 7 6.50 -22.23 -1.99
N ASN A 8 6.54 -22.67 -3.24
CA ASN A 8 6.16 -24.03 -3.65
C ASN A 8 7.07 -25.12 -3.05
N SER A 9 8.31 -24.81 -2.74
CA SER A 9 9.24 -25.74 -2.11
C SER A 9 9.06 -25.92 -0.59
N ASN A 10 8.29 -25.02 0.06
CA ASN A 10 8.06 -25.07 1.50
C ASN A 10 6.62 -25.53 1.81
N LYS A 11 6.47 -26.84 2.07
CA LYS A 11 5.16 -27.46 2.31
C LYS A 11 4.38 -26.79 3.44
N GLU A 12 5.03 -26.44 4.55
CA GLU A 12 4.35 -25.81 5.69
C GLU A 12 3.75 -24.46 5.31
N VAL A 13 4.47 -23.67 4.51
CA VAL A 13 3.97 -22.38 4.00
C VAL A 13 2.83 -22.59 3.02
N VAL A 14 2.94 -23.56 2.09
CA VAL A 14 1.84 -23.89 1.17
C VAL A 14 0.59 -24.30 1.92
N ASP A 15 0.71 -25.21 2.89
CA ASP A 15 -0.41 -25.68 3.70
C ASP A 15 -1.07 -24.52 4.48
N TYR A 16 -0.25 -23.62 5.04
CA TYR A 16 -0.72 -22.42 5.74
C TYR A 16 -1.49 -21.47 4.81
N LEU A 17 -0.90 -21.10 3.66
CA LEU A 17 -1.54 -20.25 2.68
C LEU A 17 -2.82 -20.87 2.13
N SER A 18 -2.79 -22.16 1.80
CA SER A 18 -3.96 -22.90 1.30
C SER A 18 -5.08 -22.95 2.33
N SER A 19 -4.73 -23.14 3.61
CA SER A 19 -5.74 -23.15 4.68
C SER A 19 -6.41 -21.79 4.84
N ALA A 20 -5.65 -20.71 4.83
CA ALA A 20 -6.18 -19.36 5.01
C ALA A 20 -6.98 -18.88 3.80
N SER A 21 -6.64 -19.33 2.58
CA SER A 21 -7.30 -18.91 1.33
C SER A 21 -8.57 -19.71 0.98
N LYS A 22 -8.99 -20.66 1.81
CA LYS A 22 -10.20 -21.50 1.57
C LYS A 22 -11.50 -20.70 1.35
N ASN A 23 -11.55 -19.48 1.86
CA ASN A 23 -12.73 -18.63 1.76
C ASN A 23 -12.67 -17.64 0.57
N LEU A 24 -11.66 -17.75 -0.30
CA LEU A 24 -11.60 -17.04 -1.57
C LEU A 24 -12.28 -17.87 -2.66
N ASP A 25 -12.93 -17.21 -3.62
CA ASP A 25 -13.63 -17.84 -4.74
C ASP A 25 -12.68 -18.30 -5.86
N PHE A 26 -11.37 -18.33 -5.59
CA PHE A 26 -10.32 -18.71 -6.53
C PHE A 26 -9.15 -19.38 -5.81
N ASP A 27 -8.38 -20.19 -6.56
CA ASP A 27 -7.15 -20.78 -6.05
C ASP A 27 -6.01 -19.73 -6.05
N LEU A 28 -5.72 -19.20 -4.86
CA LEU A 28 -4.70 -18.18 -4.66
C LEU A 28 -3.29 -18.72 -4.95
N ILE A 29 -3.00 -19.96 -4.55
CA ILE A 29 -1.68 -20.57 -4.73
C ILE A 29 -1.42 -20.82 -6.21
N GLU A 30 -2.41 -21.38 -6.91
CA GLU A 30 -2.31 -21.59 -8.36
C GLU A 30 -2.14 -20.27 -9.09
N LEU A 31 -2.90 -19.24 -8.72
CA LEU A 31 -2.78 -17.92 -9.34
C LEU A 31 -1.39 -17.28 -9.13
N ILE A 32 -0.83 -17.38 -7.91
CA ILE A 32 0.52 -16.89 -7.62
C ILE A 32 1.56 -17.69 -8.39
N SER A 33 1.40 -19.02 -8.48
CA SER A 33 2.40 -19.94 -9.04
C SER A 33 2.39 -19.94 -10.57
N SER A 34 1.20 -19.98 -11.17
CA SER A 34 0.99 -20.28 -12.59
C SER A 34 0.36 -19.13 -13.38
N GLY A 35 -0.27 -18.15 -12.69
CA GLY A 35 -0.95 -17.02 -13.33
C GLY A 35 -2.37 -17.35 -13.78
N PRO A 36 -2.93 -16.72 -14.83
CA PRO A 36 -2.23 -15.82 -15.78
C PRO A 36 -1.88 -14.44 -15.18
N GLU A 37 -0.86 -13.81 -15.73
CA GLU A 37 -0.33 -12.54 -15.23
C GLU A 37 -1.35 -11.41 -15.35
N GLU A 38 -2.14 -11.38 -16.42
CA GLU A 38 -3.19 -10.39 -16.64
C GLU A 38 -4.24 -10.43 -15.52
N LYS A 39 -4.62 -11.64 -15.07
CA LYS A 39 -5.53 -11.82 -13.95
C LYS A 39 -4.86 -11.40 -12.64
N LEU A 40 -3.61 -11.79 -12.42
CA LEU A 40 -2.87 -11.45 -11.21
C LEU A 40 -2.69 -9.92 -11.04
N ASN A 41 -2.64 -9.17 -12.15
CA ASN A 41 -2.49 -7.72 -12.14
C ASN A 41 -3.79 -6.95 -11.85
N LEU A 42 -4.95 -7.61 -11.88
CA LEU A 42 -6.20 -6.99 -11.42
C LEU A 42 -6.16 -6.82 -9.90
N THR A 43 -6.60 -5.66 -9.42
CA THR A 43 -6.38 -5.28 -8.02
C THR A 43 -7.06 -6.23 -7.02
N GLU A 44 -8.19 -6.85 -7.40
CA GLU A 44 -8.90 -7.86 -6.58
C GLU A 44 -8.08 -9.13 -6.34
N PHE A 45 -7.18 -9.50 -7.27
CA PHE A 45 -6.29 -10.66 -7.15
C PHE A 45 -4.89 -10.28 -6.67
N ALA A 46 -4.38 -9.12 -7.11
CA ALA A 46 -3.06 -8.63 -6.72
C ALA A 46 -2.96 -8.41 -5.21
N GLN A 47 -4.00 -7.85 -4.58
CA GLN A 47 -3.98 -7.55 -3.15
C GLN A 47 -3.85 -8.81 -2.28
N PRO A 48 -4.69 -9.84 -2.40
CA PRO A 48 -4.49 -11.08 -1.64
C PRO A 48 -3.17 -11.80 -1.99
N ALA A 49 -2.72 -11.74 -3.25
CA ALA A 49 -1.46 -12.34 -3.65
C ALA A 49 -0.24 -11.65 -2.99
N ILE A 50 -0.22 -10.32 -2.91
CA ILE A 50 0.83 -9.55 -2.23
C ILE A 50 0.80 -9.83 -0.73
N LEU A 51 -0.37 -9.81 -0.09
CA LEU A 51 -0.53 -10.14 1.32
C LEU A 51 0.02 -11.55 1.63
N ALA A 52 -0.45 -12.55 0.87
CA ALA A 52 -0.02 -13.94 1.07
C ALA A 52 1.48 -14.11 0.88
N THR A 53 2.05 -13.48 -0.16
CA THR A 53 3.49 -13.53 -0.43
C THR A 53 4.29 -12.89 0.71
N SER A 54 3.87 -11.73 1.23
CA SER A 54 4.54 -11.05 2.34
C SER A 54 4.55 -11.92 3.61
N ILE A 55 3.43 -12.54 3.95
CA ILE A 55 3.33 -13.44 5.10
C ILE A 55 4.16 -14.72 4.89
N ALA A 56 4.16 -15.26 3.66
CA ALA A 56 5.01 -16.40 3.31
C ALA A 56 6.50 -16.09 3.51
N ILE A 57 6.96 -14.93 3.03
CA ILE A 57 8.34 -14.47 3.20
C ILE A 57 8.69 -14.37 4.69
N ALA A 58 7.82 -13.72 5.48
CA ALA A 58 8.04 -13.57 6.91
C ALA A 58 8.16 -14.92 7.64
N LYS A 59 7.30 -15.90 7.28
CA LYS A 59 7.33 -17.26 7.84
C LYS A 59 8.58 -18.06 7.42
N ILE A 60 8.90 -18.10 6.12
CA ILE A 60 10.05 -18.85 5.60
C ILE A 60 11.35 -18.32 6.19
N LYS A 61 11.47 -17.01 6.36
CA LYS A 61 12.65 -16.38 6.94
C LYS A 61 12.69 -16.41 8.47
N ASN A 62 11.61 -16.91 9.08
CA ASN A 62 11.50 -17.03 10.54
C ASN A 62 11.92 -15.72 11.23
N ILE A 63 11.23 -14.62 10.87
CA ILE A 63 11.53 -13.30 11.44
C ILE A 63 11.16 -13.32 12.92
N ASN A 64 12.13 -13.71 13.77
CA ASN A 64 11.99 -13.76 15.22
C ASN A 64 12.84 -12.66 15.90
N SER A 65 13.33 -11.68 15.14
CA SER A 65 14.10 -10.56 15.67
C SER A 65 13.22 -9.71 16.58
N GLU A 66 13.82 -8.96 17.47
CA GLU A 66 13.15 -7.92 18.24
C GLU A 66 12.63 -6.84 17.26
N ILE A 67 11.37 -6.96 16.86
CA ILE A 67 10.70 -6.00 16.00
C ILE A 67 10.05 -4.94 16.89
N SER A 68 10.51 -3.70 16.75
CA SER A 68 10.00 -2.58 17.55
C SER A 68 8.67 -2.03 17.03
N VAL A 69 8.43 -2.12 15.72
CA VAL A 69 7.25 -1.57 15.06
C VAL A 69 7.04 -2.21 13.69
N THR A 70 5.80 -2.32 13.26
CA THR A 70 5.45 -2.77 11.91
C THR A 70 4.78 -1.64 11.13
N ALA A 71 4.97 -1.64 9.81
CA ALA A 71 4.32 -0.71 8.90
C ALA A 71 4.18 -1.35 7.52
N GLY A 72 3.29 -0.80 6.70
CA GLY A 72 3.15 -1.23 5.33
C GLY A 72 2.43 -0.17 4.50
N LEU A 73 2.91 0.07 3.26
CA LEU A 73 2.33 1.05 2.38
C LEU A 73 1.04 0.52 1.76
N SER A 74 -0.07 1.25 1.93
CA SER A 74 -1.40 0.91 1.40
C SER A 74 -1.82 -0.52 1.77
N LEU A 75 -1.84 -1.45 0.82
CA LEU A 75 -2.10 -2.86 1.08
C LEU A 75 -1.16 -3.48 2.13
N GLY A 76 0.10 -3.05 2.15
CA GLY A 76 1.07 -3.55 3.11
C GLY A 76 0.68 -3.33 4.58
N GLU A 77 -0.20 -2.38 4.88
CA GLU A 77 -0.73 -2.18 6.23
C GLU A 77 -1.49 -3.43 6.71
N TYR A 78 -2.24 -4.10 5.84
CA TYR A 78 -2.90 -5.37 6.18
C TYR A 78 -1.88 -6.49 6.46
N SER A 79 -0.77 -6.53 5.72
CA SER A 79 0.33 -7.49 6.00
C SER A 79 0.97 -7.20 7.35
N ALA A 80 1.18 -5.93 7.71
CA ALA A 80 1.70 -5.52 9.01
C ALA A 80 0.77 -5.91 10.16
N LEU A 81 -0.56 -5.75 9.98
CA LEU A 81 -1.58 -6.15 10.95
C LEU A 81 -1.60 -7.67 11.19
N VAL A 82 -1.50 -8.47 10.13
CA VAL A 82 -1.41 -9.94 10.24
C VAL A 82 -0.12 -10.34 10.95
N PHE A 83 1.01 -9.74 10.58
CA PHE A 83 2.31 -10.04 11.20
C PHE A 83 2.34 -9.68 12.69
N ALA A 84 1.65 -8.61 13.09
CA ALA A 84 1.53 -8.18 14.48
C ALA A 84 0.41 -8.91 15.27
N ASN A 85 -0.19 -9.96 14.72
CA ASN A 85 -1.30 -10.72 15.30
C ASN A 85 -2.54 -9.86 15.66
N CYS A 86 -2.69 -8.69 15.02
CA CYS A 86 -3.85 -7.82 15.17
C CYS A 86 -5.05 -8.31 14.35
N LEU A 87 -4.78 -8.90 13.19
CA LEU A 87 -5.80 -9.38 12.26
C LEU A 87 -5.50 -10.83 11.87
N GLU A 88 -6.52 -11.68 11.91
CA GLU A 88 -6.39 -13.06 11.43
C GLU A 88 -6.13 -13.09 9.92
N PHE A 89 -5.21 -13.97 9.49
CA PHE A 89 -4.76 -14.00 8.09
C PHE A 89 -5.91 -14.32 7.11
N SER A 90 -6.79 -15.25 7.46
CA SER A 90 -7.96 -15.60 6.64
C SER A 90 -8.93 -14.43 6.45
N ASP A 91 -9.11 -13.62 7.51
CA ASP A 91 -9.97 -12.43 7.45
C ASP A 91 -9.30 -11.32 6.65
N ALA A 92 -7.99 -11.13 6.84
CA ALA A 92 -7.23 -10.19 6.04
C ALA A 92 -7.28 -10.51 4.54
N LEU A 93 -7.17 -11.79 4.14
CA LEU A 93 -7.29 -12.21 2.74
C LEU A 93 -8.65 -11.84 2.15
N LYS A 94 -9.75 -12.09 2.89
CA LYS A 94 -11.09 -11.68 2.47
C LYS A 94 -11.21 -10.16 2.35
N LEU A 95 -10.76 -9.44 3.36
CA LEU A 95 -10.81 -7.97 3.39
C LEU A 95 -10.10 -7.37 2.18
N VAL A 96 -8.88 -7.80 1.88
CA VAL A 96 -8.10 -7.23 0.77
C VAL A 96 -8.63 -7.66 -0.59
N ASN A 97 -9.25 -8.84 -0.71
CA ASN A 97 -9.92 -9.25 -1.93
C ASN A 97 -11.15 -8.37 -2.20
N VAL A 98 -12.03 -8.19 -1.21
CA VAL A 98 -13.20 -7.30 -1.33
C VAL A 98 -12.75 -5.84 -1.53
N ARG A 99 -11.71 -5.39 -0.81
CA ARG A 99 -11.13 -4.05 -1.04
C ARG A 99 -10.73 -3.87 -2.51
N GLY A 100 -10.07 -4.86 -3.11
CA GLY A 100 -9.69 -4.84 -4.52
C GLY A 100 -10.90 -4.76 -5.46
N GLN A 101 -11.95 -5.55 -5.21
CA GLN A 101 -13.21 -5.54 -5.97
C GLN A 101 -13.90 -4.18 -5.87
N LEU A 102 -14.03 -3.62 -4.67
CA LEU A 102 -14.64 -2.31 -4.44
C LEU A 102 -13.86 -1.19 -5.15
N MET A 103 -12.54 -1.22 -5.08
CA MET A 103 -11.69 -0.26 -5.80
C MET A 103 -11.86 -0.39 -7.32
N GLN A 104 -11.91 -1.62 -7.85
CA GLN A 104 -12.05 -1.88 -9.29
C GLN A 104 -13.41 -1.42 -9.82
N SER A 105 -14.48 -1.55 -9.03
CA SER A 105 -15.84 -1.15 -9.41
C SER A 105 -16.14 0.34 -9.20
N ALA A 106 -15.35 1.02 -8.35
CA ALA A 106 -15.62 2.40 -7.97
C ALA A 106 -15.47 3.42 -9.13
N VAL A 107 -14.60 3.10 -10.09
CA VAL A 107 -14.26 4.03 -11.18
C VAL A 107 -14.24 3.26 -12.51
N PRO A 108 -14.94 3.76 -13.55
CA PRO A 108 -14.87 3.15 -14.87
C PRO A 108 -13.44 3.10 -15.40
N GLU A 109 -13.06 1.97 -15.97
CA GLU A 109 -11.72 1.75 -16.50
C GLU A 109 -11.33 2.83 -17.50
N GLY A 110 -10.09 3.31 -17.41
CA GLY A 110 -9.53 4.32 -18.30
C GLY A 110 -10.02 5.76 -18.09
N THR A 111 -10.87 6.04 -17.08
CA THR A 111 -11.39 7.41 -16.82
C THR A 111 -10.61 8.17 -15.75
N ALA A 112 -9.82 7.47 -14.95
CA ALA A 112 -9.01 8.03 -13.88
C ALA A 112 -7.68 7.27 -13.76
N GLY A 113 -6.74 7.83 -13.00
CA GLY A 113 -5.42 7.23 -12.83
C GLY A 113 -4.62 7.88 -11.72
N MET A 114 -3.34 7.54 -11.71
CA MET A 114 -2.38 8.07 -10.74
C MET A 114 -1.15 8.61 -11.45
N LEU A 115 -0.68 9.78 -11.01
CA LEU A 115 0.48 10.49 -11.54
C LEU A 115 1.59 10.55 -10.49
N VAL A 116 2.71 9.90 -10.76
CA VAL A 116 3.94 10.12 -9.99
C VAL A 116 4.54 11.46 -10.40
N VAL A 117 4.84 12.29 -9.42
CA VAL A 117 5.54 13.56 -9.57
C VAL A 117 6.89 13.44 -8.87
N LEU A 118 7.98 13.59 -9.63
CA LEU A 118 9.34 13.46 -9.13
C LEU A 118 10.05 14.81 -9.13
N ASN A 119 10.88 15.04 -8.11
CA ASN A 119 11.73 16.23 -7.95
C ASN A 119 10.95 17.55 -7.83
N MET A 120 9.71 17.51 -7.33
CA MET A 120 8.95 18.70 -6.95
C MET A 120 8.96 18.84 -5.43
N GLU A 121 9.20 20.04 -4.95
CA GLU A 121 9.12 20.35 -3.52
C GLU A 121 7.68 20.19 -3.01
N LEU A 122 7.53 19.67 -1.81
CA LEU A 122 6.20 19.37 -1.24
C LEU A 122 5.28 20.60 -1.21
N ALA A 123 5.82 21.79 -0.90
CA ALA A 123 5.06 23.03 -0.91
C ALA A 123 4.50 23.37 -2.30
N ASP A 124 5.25 23.05 -3.36
CA ASP A 124 4.81 23.30 -4.73
C ASP A 124 3.81 22.24 -5.21
N VAL A 125 3.92 21.00 -4.70
CA VAL A 125 2.88 19.96 -4.90
C VAL A 125 1.54 20.44 -4.33
N TYR A 126 1.52 20.97 -3.11
CA TYR A 126 0.30 21.50 -2.49
C TYR A 126 -0.26 22.70 -3.25
N LYS A 127 0.58 23.66 -3.70
CA LYS A 127 0.13 24.78 -4.53
C LYS A 127 -0.47 24.31 -5.85
N MET A 128 0.12 23.30 -6.48
CA MET A 128 -0.43 22.69 -7.70
C MET A 128 -1.80 22.07 -7.44
N ILE A 129 -1.94 21.27 -6.39
CA ILE A 129 -3.21 20.66 -5.99
C ILE A 129 -4.26 21.73 -5.73
N GLU A 130 -3.95 22.76 -4.95
CA GLU A 130 -4.84 23.88 -4.67
C GLU A 130 -5.28 24.59 -5.96
N LYS A 131 -4.34 24.84 -6.86
CA LYS A 131 -4.63 25.50 -8.14
C LYS A 131 -5.51 24.66 -9.04
N VAL A 132 -5.28 23.37 -9.15
CA VAL A 132 -6.10 22.45 -9.94
C VAL A 132 -7.49 22.35 -9.33
N ASN A 133 -7.60 22.14 -8.01
CA ASN A 133 -8.87 22.01 -7.31
C ASN A 133 -9.67 23.34 -7.24
N SER A 134 -9.06 24.50 -7.51
CA SER A 134 -9.77 25.78 -7.64
C SER A 134 -10.49 25.93 -8.99
N SER A 135 -10.25 25.02 -9.92
CA SER A 135 -11.02 24.85 -11.16
C SER A 135 -12.15 23.84 -10.93
N GLU A 136 -12.83 23.41 -11.97
CA GLU A 136 -13.86 22.35 -11.89
C GLU A 136 -13.26 20.93 -11.78
N GLU A 137 -11.92 20.85 -11.68
CA GLU A 137 -11.17 19.61 -11.58
C GLU A 137 -10.90 19.24 -10.12
N GLU A 138 -10.77 17.93 -9.84
CA GLU A 138 -10.43 17.41 -8.53
C GLU A 138 -9.25 16.45 -8.61
N ILE A 139 -8.16 16.81 -7.95
CA ILE A 139 -6.96 15.98 -7.80
C ILE A 139 -6.65 15.78 -6.32
N ASN A 140 -6.30 14.57 -5.93
CA ASN A 140 -5.98 14.22 -4.56
C ASN A 140 -4.50 13.89 -4.40
N PHE A 141 -3.92 14.25 -3.26
CA PHE A 141 -2.60 13.78 -2.87
C PHE A 141 -2.73 12.33 -2.37
N SER A 142 -2.46 11.38 -3.24
CA SER A 142 -2.66 9.96 -2.97
C SER A 142 -1.61 9.39 -2.01
N THR A 143 -0.33 9.52 -2.35
CA THR A 143 0.75 9.03 -1.48
C THR A 143 1.93 10.00 -1.44
N ASP A 144 2.37 10.33 -0.23
CA ASP A 144 3.61 11.04 0.06
C ASP A 144 4.71 10.02 0.36
N ASN A 145 5.42 9.59 -0.70
CA ASN A 145 6.27 8.40 -0.63
C ASN A 145 7.66 8.67 -0.05
N ALA A 146 8.28 9.76 -0.45
CA ALA A 146 9.61 10.18 0.00
C ALA A 146 9.84 11.64 -0.41
N GLU A 147 10.93 12.25 0.04
CA GLU A 147 11.31 13.58 -0.41
C GLU A 147 11.41 13.63 -1.94
N GLY A 148 10.70 14.57 -2.55
CA GLY A 148 10.59 14.71 -3.98
C GLY A 148 9.91 13.55 -4.71
N VAL A 149 9.12 12.71 -4.04
CA VAL A 149 8.36 11.61 -4.65
C VAL A 149 6.93 11.63 -4.14
N SER A 150 6.07 12.26 -4.89
CA SER A 150 4.64 12.38 -4.62
C SER A 150 3.83 11.61 -5.65
N VAL A 151 2.67 11.09 -5.25
CA VAL A 151 1.71 10.49 -6.18
C VAL A 151 0.37 11.21 -6.01
N LEU A 152 -0.19 11.62 -7.13
CA LEU A 152 -1.51 12.24 -7.20
C LEU A 152 -2.49 11.27 -7.83
N ALA A 153 -3.77 11.35 -7.45
CA ALA A 153 -4.83 10.51 -8.00
C ALA A 153 -6.07 11.36 -8.31
N GLY A 154 -6.71 11.07 -9.43
CA GLY A 154 -7.90 11.78 -9.88
C GLY A 154 -8.35 11.35 -11.27
N LYS A 155 -9.34 12.04 -11.82
CA LYS A 155 -9.75 11.86 -13.22
C LYS A 155 -8.61 12.21 -14.18
N ASN A 156 -8.63 11.66 -15.38
CA ASN A 156 -7.59 11.96 -16.38
C ASN A 156 -7.50 13.45 -16.72
N SER A 157 -8.62 14.18 -16.74
CA SER A 157 -8.64 15.63 -16.92
C SER A 157 -7.87 16.38 -15.83
N SER A 158 -8.06 15.99 -14.57
CA SER A 158 -7.33 16.57 -13.42
C SER A 158 -5.82 16.25 -13.48
N ILE A 159 -5.46 15.05 -13.92
CA ILE A 159 -4.06 14.65 -14.14
C ILE A 159 -3.44 15.51 -15.25
N ASP A 160 -4.16 15.75 -16.36
CA ASP A 160 -3.67 16.59 -17.44
C ASP A 160 -3.58 18.06 -17.03
N ALA A 161 -4.47 18.54 -16.15
CA ALA A 161 -4.35 19.85 -15.53
C ALA A 161 -3.07 19.97 -14.67
N CYS A 162 -2.70 18.93 -13.93
CA CYS A 162 -1.43 18.90 -13.19
C CYS A 162 -0.21 18.95 -14.12
N LYS A 163 -0.20 18.17 -15.18
CA LYS A 163 0.89 18.18 -16.18
C LYS A 163 1.00 19.55 -16.83
N LYS A 164 -0.14 20.18 -17.17
CA LYS A 164 -0.17 21.54 -17.71
C LYS A 164 0.38 22.55 -16.72
N TYR A 165 -0.02 22.49 -15.44
CA TYR A 165 0.52 23.36 -14.38
C TYR A 165 2.04 23.25 -14.31
N ILE A 166 2.60 22.04 -14.33
CA ILE A 166 4.05 21.82 -14.30
C ILE A 166 4.73 22.46 -15.51
N ALA A 167 4.16 22.33 -16.70
CA ALA A 167 4.71 22.90 -17.93
C ALA A 167 4.66 24.43 -17.92
N ASP A 168 3.53 25.01 -17.48
CA ASP A 168 3.31 26.47 -17.50
C ASP A 168 4.17 27.21 -16.45
N ASN A 169 4.63 26.54 -15.38
CA ASN A 169 5.43 27.13 -14.31
C ASN A 169 6.94 26.82 -14.38
N ASP A 170 7.43 26.32 -15.50
CA ASP A 170 8.85 26.07 -15.79
C ASP A 170 9.57 25.17 -14.77
N PHE A 171 8.90 24.16 -14.24
CA PHE A 171 9.50 23.15 -13.35
C PHE A 171 10.41 22.18 -14.10
N ARG A 172 11.57 22.68 -14.59
CA ARG A 172 12.48 21.96 -15.51
C ARG A 172 13.03 20.63 -14.99
N ARG A 173 13.10 20.44 -13.67
CA ARG A 173 13.62 19.22 -13.06
C ARG A 173 12.54 18.23 -12.68
N VAL A 174 11.28 18.65 -12.69
CA VAL A 174 10.15 17.82 -12.37
C VAL A 174 9.92 16.81 -13.49
N LYS A 175 9.74 15.56 -13.12
CA LYS A 175 9.36 14.48 -14.04
C LYS A 175 8.03 13.89 -13.59
N THR A 176 7.23 13.50 -14.55
CA THR A 176 5.95 12.84 -14.28
C THR A 176 5.88 11.49 -14.97
N GLN A 177 5.23 10.54 -14.33
CA GLN A 177 4.99 9.20 -14.88
C GLN A 177 3.63 8.69 -14.45
N MET A 178 2.85 8.13 -15.36
CA MET A 178 1.62 7.42 -15.00
C MET A 178 1.96 6.12 -14.28
N VAL A 179 1.23 5.84 -13.22
CA VAL A 179 1.30 4.53 -12.55
C VAL A 179 0.57 3.51 -13.41
N GLN A 180 1.19 2.36 -13.63
CA GLN A 180 0.55 1.24 -14.33
C GLN A 180 -0.35 0.47 -13.36
N MET A 181 -1.50 1.03 -13.06
CA MET A 181 -2.55 0.42 -12.22
C MET A 181 -3.90 0.59 -12.89
N SER A 182 -4.78 -0.38 -12.70
CA SER A 182 -6.11 -0.37 -13.29
C SER A 182 -7.06 0.67 -12.68
N VAL A 183 -6.77 1.12 -11.45
CA VAL A 183 -7.64 2.03 -10.69
C VAL A 183 -6.84 3.06 -9.89
N PRO A 184 -7.38 4.29 -9.69
CA PRO A 184 -6.80 5.24 -8.74
C PRO A 184 -6.95 4.71 -7.31
N SER A 185 -6.10 5.19 -6.40
CA SER A 185 -6.19 4.86 -4.98
C SER A 185 -5.91 6.08 -4.10
N HIS A 186 -6.41 6.04 -2.88
CA HIS A 186 -6.23 7.10 -1.89
C HIS A 186 -6.74 8.46 -2.38
N CYS A 187 -7.98 8.48 -2.87
CA CYS A 187 -8.63 9.67 -3.41
C CYS A 187 -10.16 9.62 -3.20
N SER A 188 -10.79 10.77 -3.31
CA SER A 188 -12.25 10.97 -3.14
C SER A 188 -13.12 10.10 -4.07
N LEU A 189 -12.59 9.68 -5.23
CA LEU A 189 -13.27 8.78 -6.16
C LEU A 189 -13.62 7.42 -5.53
N LEU A 190 -12.98 7.05 -4.42
CA LEU A 190 -13.21 5.80 -3.69
C LEU A 190 -14.15 5.96 -2.48
N SER A 191 -14.87 7.09 -2.35
CA SER A 191 -15.70 7.36 -1.17
C SER A 191 -16.82 6.33 -0.95
N GLU A 192 -17.46 5.85 -2.02
CA GLU A 192 -18.47 4.80 -1.89
C GLU A 192 -17.84 3.44 -1.55
N ALA A 193 -16.71 3.11 -2.19
CA ALA A 193 -15.93 1.91 -1.85
C ALA A 193 -15.47 1.91 -0.38
N GLN A 194 -15.11 3.08 0.16
CA GLN A 194 -14.76 3.23 1.57
C GLN A 194 -15.92 2.88 2.50
N LYS A 195 -17.15 3.35 2.21
CA LYS A 195 -18.34 3.06 3.03
C LYS A 195 -18.65 1.56 3.06
N GLU A 196 -18.53 0.90 1.93
CA GLU A 196 -18.75 -0.54 1.85
C GLU A 196 -17.65 -1.32 2.58
N LEU A 197 -16.38 -0.90 2.43
CA LEU A 197 -15.27 -1.50 3.17
C LEU A 197 -15.40 -1.29 4.68
N GLU A 198 -15.89 -0.12 5.13
CA GLU A 198 -16.18 0.16 6.54
C GLU A 198 -17.18 -0.83 7.13
N ASN A 199 -18.27 -1.11 6.40
CA ASN A 199 -19.25 -2.11 6.83
C ASN A 199 -18.58 -3.47 7.05
N LEU A 200 -17.71 -3.91 6.14
CA LEU A 200 -17.00 -5.17 6.25
C LEU A 200 -15.99 -5.16 7.41
N LEU A 201 -15.19 -4.09 7.55
CA LEU A 201 -14.24 -3.93 8.65
C LEU A 201 -14.93 -3.99 10.03
N ASN A 202 -16.20 -3.54 10.10
CA ASN A 202 -16.99 -3.61 11.33
C ASN A 202 -17.45 -5.02 11.70
N THR A 203 -17.40 -5.98 10.79
CA THR A 203 -17.72 -7.39 11.06
C THR A 203 -16.53 -8.24 11.45
N VAL A 204 -15.32 -7.73 11.30
CA VAL A 204 -14.07 -8.46 11.57
C VAL A 204 -13.52 -8.12 12.94
N GLU A 205 -13.02 -9.14 13.65
CA GLU A 205 -12.37 -8.97 14.93
C GLU A 205 -10.93 -8.45 14.75
N PHE A 206 -10.61 -7.36 15.44
CA PHE A 206 -9.25 -6.84 15.59
C PHE A 206 -8.79 -7.08 17.02
N LYS A 207 -7.58 -7.62 17.18
CA LYS A 207 -6.93 -7.83 18.48
C LYS A 207 -5.92 -6.71 18.74
N VAL A 208 -5.60 -6.47 20.00
CA VAL A 208 -4.48 -5.59 20.33
C VAL A 208 -3.21 -6.17 19.70
N PRO A 209 -2.49 -5.42 18.86
CA PRO A 209 -1.30 -5.92 18.19
C PRO A 209 -0.18 -6.22 19.19
N GLU A 210 0.52 -7.33 18.97
CA GLU A 210 1.71 -7.70 19.77
C GLU A 210 2.89 -6.76 19.50
N ILE A 211 2.91 -6.13 18.34
CA ILE A 211 3.92 -5.16 17.90
C ILE A 211 3.18 -3.91 17.44
N PRO A 212 3.52 -2.71 17.94
CA PRO A 212 2.89 -1.47 17.50
C PRO A 212 2.93 -1.31 15.98
N ILE A 213 1.87 -0.74 15.42
CA ILE A 213 1.72 -0.52 13.97
C ILE A 213 1.79 0.98 13.68
N ILE A 214 2.39 1.36 12.55
CA ILE A 214 2.29 2.73 12.03
C ILE A 214 1.25 2.74 10.90
N PRO A 215 -0.01 3.16 11.17
CA PRO A 215 -1.03 3.27 10.15
C PRO A 215 -0.71 4.37 9.14
N ASN A 216 -1.10 4.18 7.88
CA ASN A 216 -0.75 5.06 6.76
C ASN A 216 -1.23 6.51 6.93
N VAL A 217 -2.42 6.70 7.49
CA VAL A 217 -2.99 8.05 7.66
C VAL A 217 -2.54 8.73 8.96
N LEU A 218 -2.02 7.97 9.94
CA LEU A 218 -1.52 8.51 11.21
C LEU A 218 -0.03 8.83 11.17
N ALA A 219 0.77 8.01 10.48
CA ALA A 219 2.23 8.09 10.39
C ALA A 219 2.93 8.11 11.77
N LYS A 220 2.33 7.52 12.77
CA LYS A 220 2.85 7.34 14.14
C LYS A 220 2.43 5.96 14.66
N PRO A 221 3.23 5.30 15.52
CA PRO A 221 2.87 3.99 16.04
C PRO A 221 1.68 4.07 16.99
N THR A 222 0.84 3.05 16.92
CA THR A 222 -0.26 2.83 17.84
C THR A 222 -0.46 1.34 18.07
N SER A 223 -1.04 1.00 19.24
CA SER A 223 -1.59 -0.32 19.55
C SER A 223 -3.09 -0.23 19.89
N ASP A 224 -3.68 0.95 19.71
CA ASP A 224 -5.10 1.18 19.92
C ASP A 224 -5.89 0.61 18.73
N VAL A 225 -6.77 -0.35 19.02
CA VAL A 225 -7.55 -1.07 18.00
C VAL A 225 -8.52 -0.12 17.27
N ASP A 226 -9.11 0.84 17.97
CA ASP A 226 -10.03 1.79 17.36
C ASP A 226 -9.30 2.77 16.44
N GLU A 227 -8.11 3.26 16.85
CA GLU A 227 -7.26 4.07 15.95
C GLU A 227 -6.85 3.30 14.70
N ILE A 228 -6.45 2.03 14.84
CA ILE A 228 -6.06 1.16 13.72
C ILE A 228 -7.23 0.98 12.76
N LYS A 229 -8.39 0.61 13.28
CA LYS A 229 -9.59 0.37 12.48
C LYS A 229 -10.05 1.62 11.74
N ASN A 230 -10.13 2.76 12.44
CA ASN A 230 -10.48 4.05 11.84
C ASN A 230 -9.48 4.47 10.76
N SER A 231 -8.19 4.19 10.97
CA SER A 231 -7.15 4.42 9.96
C SER A 231 -7.38 3.61 8.70
N LEU A 232 -7.69 2.32 8.81
CA LEU A 232 -8.01 1.46 7.66
C LEU A 232 -9.27 1.91 6.92
N ILE A 233 -10.33 2.30 7.66
CA ILE A 233 -11.57 2.82 7.07
C ILE A 233 -11.26 4.02 6.19
N THR A 234 -10.50 4.97 6.72
CA THR A 234 -10.23 6.23 6.01
C THR A 234 -9.09 6.14 5.01
N GLN A 235 -8.31 5.07 5.01
CA GLN A 235 -7.14 4.89 4.15
C GLN A 235 -7.46 5.03 2.65
N LEU A 236 -8.63 4.53 2.18
CA LEU A 236 -8.97 4.53 0.76
C LEU A 236 -9.11 5.93 0.16
N THR A 237 -9.46 6.92 0.96
CA THR A 237 -9.71 8.31 0.50
C THR A 237 -8.71 9.32 1.03
N ASN A 238 -7.80 8.90 1.92
CA ASN A 238 -6.80 9.79 2.52
C ASN A 238 -5.38 9.46 2.07
N THR A 239 -4.52 10.47 2.13
CA THR A 239 -3.10 10.36 1.78
C THR A 239 -2.39 9.29 2.61
N VAL A 240 -1.66 8.40 1.94
CA VAL A 240 -0.65 7.55 2.59
C VAL A 240 0.57 8.39 2.91
N ARG A 241 0.82 8.63 4.19
CA ARG A 241 1.88 9.51 4.72
C ARG A 241 3.20 8.73 4.91
N TRP A 242 3.65 8.05 3.84
CA TRP A 242 4.79 7.12 3.94
C TRP A 242 6.11 7.83 4.25
N ARG A 243 6.35 9.02 3.68
CA ARG A 243 7.53 9.85 3.99
C ARG A 243 7.59 10.22 5.47
N GLU A 244 6.46 10.51 6.09
CA GLU A 244 6.41 10.80 7.52
C GLU A 244 6.63 9.55 8.37
N THR A 245 6.14 8.38 7.92
CA THR A 245 6.46 7.08 8.53
C THR A 245 7.98 6.84 8.52
N LEU A 246 8.63 7.00 7.37
CA LEU A 246 10.09 6.84 7.27
C LEU A 246 10.84 7.85 8.15
N LYS A 247 10.38 9.09 8.19
CA LYS A 247 10.94 10.14 9.05
C LYS A 247 10.79 9.78 10.53
N TYR A 248 9.62 9.30 10.95
CA TYR A 248 9.41 8.81 12.31
C TYR A 248 10.41 7.71 12.68
N LEU A 249 10.64 6.72 11.82
CA LEU A 249 11.60 5.64 12.06
C LEU A 249 13.01 6.19 12.26
N SER A 250 13.45 7.10 11.38
CA SER A 250 14.77 7.75 11.47
C SER A 250 14.95 8.55 12.77
N GLU A 251 13.99 9.40 13.10
CA GLU A 251 14.02 10.26 14.31
C GLU A 251 13.99 9.45 15.61
N ASN A 252 13.36 8.28 15.61
CA ASN A 252 13.29 7.37 16.76
C ASN A 252 14.38 6.29 16.77
N LYS A 253 15.44 6.47 15.95
CA LYS A 253 16.62 5.59 15.91
C LYS A 253 16.29 4.15 15.49
N ILE A 254 15.22 3.95 14.75
CA ILE A 254 14.89 2.67 14.11
C ILE A 254 15.58 2.69 12.74
N HIS A 255 16.84 2.27 12.69
CA HIS A 255 17.70 2.41 11.51
C HIS A 255 17.69 1.17 10.61
N HIS A 256 17.09 0.08 11.04
CA HIS A 256 17.03 -1.15 10.27
C HIS A 256 15.60 -1.51 9.90
N ILE A 257 15.31 -1.55 8.61
CA ILE A 257 14.03 -1.98 8.05
C ILE A 257 14.24 -3.33 7.39
N ILE A 258 13.36 -4.27 7.72
CA ILE A 258 13.24 -5.56 7.05
C ILE A 258 12.01 -5.47 6.14
N ASP A 259 12.23 -5.49 4.82
CA ASP A 259 11.15 -5.50 3.84
C ASP A 259 10.79 -6.95 3.48
N ALA A 260 9.60 -7.37 3.85
CA ALA A 260 9.05 -8.71 3.57
C ALA A 260 8.12 -8.70 2.35
N GLY A 261 8.02 -7.60 1.62
CA GLY A 261 7.18 -7.47 0.42
C GLY A 261 7.79 -8.11 -0.82
N PRO A 262 6.97 -8.43 -1.82
CA PRO A 262 7.47 -8.79 -3.14
C PRO A 262 8.04 -7.54 -3.84
N GLY A 263 9.35 -7.49 -4.05
CA GLY A 263 10.01 -6.36 -4.74
C GLY A 263 10.82 -5.46 -3.83
N LYS A 264 11.25 -4.30 -4.35
CA LYS A 264 12.22 -3.41 -3.69
C LYS A 264 11.68 -1.98 -3.49
N THR A 265 10.40 -1.77 -3.65
CA THR A 265 9.82 -0.42 -3.66
C THR A 265 9.98 0.27 -2.31
N ILE A 266 9.61 -0.39 -1.23
CA ILE A 266 9.70 0.13 0.14
C ILE A 266 11.17 0.37 0.52
N LEU A 267 12.01 -0.60 0.25
CA LEU A 267 13.44 -0.51 0.52
C LEU A 267 14.11 0.65 -0.24
N ASN A 268 13.74 0.85 -1.51
CA ASN A 268 14.26 1.95 -2.31
C ASN A 268 13.81 3.33 -1.78
N MET A 269 12.60 3.42 -1.22
CA MET A 269 12.13 4.63 -0.54
C MET A 269 12.89 4.86 0.77
N ALA A 270 13.05 3.82 1.59
CA ALA A 270 13.77 3.89 2.85
C ALA A 270 15.24 4.33 2.67
N ARG A 271 15.92 3.80 1.66
CA ARG A 271 17.32 4.13 1.35
C ARG A 271 17.54 5.58 0.89
N LYS A 272 16.49 6.33 0.61
CA LYS A 272 16.61 7.78 0.36
C LYS A 272 16.91 8.56 1.64
N LEU A 273 16.58 8.01 2.80
CA LEU A 273 17.00 8.56 4.08
C LEU A 273 18.33 7.94 4.48
N LYS A 274 19.33 8.77 4.70
CA LYS A 274 20.72 8.35 4.99
C LYS A 274 20.81 7.40 6.20
N GLU A 275 19.98 7.61 7.19
CA GLU A 275 19.90 6.81 8.41
C GLU A 275 19.36 5.41 8.15
N LEU A 276 18.59 5.24 7.08
CA LEU A 276 17.95 3.98 6.68
C LEU A 276 18.65 3.31 5.47
N GLU A 277 19.80 3.84 5.03
CA GLU A 277 20.54 3.37 3.86
C GLU A 277 20.95 1.89 3.96
N LYS A 278 21.20 1.39 5.19
CA LYS A 278 21.61 0.01 5.45
C LYS A 278 20.44 -0.98 5.57
N SER A 279 19.23 -0.54 5.32
CA SER A 279 18.05 -1.40 5.38
C SER A 279 18.13 -2.56 4.39
N SER A 280 17.63 -3.72 4.78
CA SER A 280 17.73 -4.98 4.04
C SER A 280 16.38 -5.45 3.52
N LEU A 281 16.39 -6.06 2.34
CA LEU A 281 15.29 -6.83 1.80
C LEU A 281 15.45 -8.28 2.23
N LEU A 282 14.36 -8.91 2.69
CA LEU A 282 14.30 -10.36 2.82
C LEU A 282 14.02 -10.97 1.45
N GLU A 283 15.08 -11.32 0.72
CA GLU A 283 14.94 -12.09 -0.52
C GLU A 283 14.81 -13.58 -0.17
N LEU A 284 13.85 -14.26 -0.81
CA LEU A 284 13.67 -15.72 -0.75
C LEU A 284 14.68 -16.44 -1.65
#